data_3daf9a611392ed6fd0ae9fea066b8152
#
_entry.id   3daf9a611392ed6fd0ae9fea066b8152
#
_cell.length_a   1.000
_cell.length_b   1.000
_cell.length_c   1.000
_cell.angle_alpha   90.00
_cell.angle_beta   90.00
_cell.angle_gamma   90.00
#
_symmetry.space_group_name_H-M   'P 1'
#
loop_
_entity.id
_entity.type
_entity.pdbx_description
1 polymer ?
#
loop_
_entity_poly.entity_id
_entity_poly.type
_entity_poly.pdbx_seq_one_letter_code
_entity_poly.pdbx_strand_id
1 'polypeptide(L)'
;QKYLIIAPHSDDALFCCSHVLFFPEYEVQVLTVENDEKRVSEDAKLFEFLNIPFHHLELDFKDESYYGYNKAYPKGITLEHAYKYLNEYFGRETLSEIEDTLIEWVRKFLKKNKGYKILAPWGVGHPFHFFVRETLQSGFSDMDYYREFPHSYKRRSQAQVEEQKKDWYLERSVPVEEFSDIKWKLASKFYRSQSGLLFYEQGYIKK
;
A
#
# COMPACT_ATOMS: atom_id res chain seq x y z
N GLN A 1 18.19 9.26 -2.49
CA GLN A 1 17.34 9.14 -1.30
C GLN A 1 17.04 7.69 -1.01
N LYS A 2 16.87 7.29 0.29
CA LYS A 2 16.59 5.91 0.69
C LYS A 2 15.17 5.80 1.21
N TYR A 3 14.40 4.85 0.68
CA TYR A 3 13.03 4.60 1.10
C TYR A 3 12.77 3.16 1.56
N LEU A 4 12.07 3.04 2.69
CA LEU A 4 11.34 1.85 3.06
C LEU A 4 9.89 2.05 2.65
N ILE A 5 9.46 1.38 1.58
CA ILE A 5 8.07 1.38 1.13
C ILE A 5 7.29 0.39 2.01
N ILE A 6 6.22 0.87 2.63
CA ILE A 6 5.27 0.02 3.37
C ILE A 6 4.07 -0.23 2.46
N ALA A 7 3.94 -1.46 1.99
CA ALA A 7 2.85 -1.92 1.13
C ALA A 7 1.83 -2.68 1.99
N PRO A 8 0.60 -2.18 2.16
CA PRO A 8 -0.46 -2.92 2.86
C PRO A 8 -0.69 -4.30 2.28
N HIS A 9 -0.76 -4.41 0.95
CA HIS A 9 -0.90 -5.67 0.24
C HIS A 9 0.25 -5.90 -0.73
N SER A 10 0.40 -7.16 -1.13
CA SER A 10 1.20 -7.52 -2.30
C SER A 10 0.64 -6.81 -3.54
N ASP A 11 1.48 -6.26 -4.37
CA ASP A 11 1.19 -5.42 -5.54
C ASP A 11 1.18 -3.89 -5.28
N ASP A 12 0.84 -3.41 -4.09
CA ASP A 12 0.76 -1.96 -3.82
C ASP A 12 2.07 -1.24 -4.16
N ALA A 13 3.23 -1.81 -3.80
CA ALA A 13 4.51 -1.18 -4.11
C ALA A 13 4.72 -1.02 -5.62
N LEU A 14 4.38 -2.04 -6.43
CA LEU A 14 4.50 -1.95 -7.89
C LEU A 14 3.50 -0.96 -8.48
N PHE A 15 2.22 -1.01 -8.05
CA PHE A 15 1.17 -0.19 -8.63
C PHE A 15 1.24 1.27 -8.21
N CYS A 16 1.69 1.54 -7.00
CA CYS A 16 1.64 2.87 -6.40
C CYS A 16 2.98 3.59 -6.38
N CYS A 17 4.10 2.85 -6.33
CA CYS A 17 5.44 3.39 -6.15
C CYS A 17 6.38 3.12 -7.33
N SER A 18 5.88 2.80 -8.52
CA SER A 18 6.69 2.45 -9.71
C SER A 18 7.80 3.48 -9.99
N HIS A 19 7.50 4.77 -9.82
CA HIS A 19 8.48 5.84 -10.01
C HIS A 19 9.65 5.74 -9.03
N VAL A 20 9.40 5.34 -7.78
CA VAL A 20 10.46 5.15 -6.78
C VAL A 20 11.23 3.85 -7.05
N LEU A 21 10.54 2.78 -7.47
CA LEU A 21 11.14 1.49 -7.76
C LEU A 21 12.07 1.48 -8.98
N PHE A 22 11.77 2.31 -9.99
CA PHE A 22 12.48 2.28 -11.28
C PHE A 22 13.50 3.40 -11.47
N PHE A 23 13.48 4.43 -10.63
CA PHE A 23 14.48 5.50 -10.71
C PHE A 23 15.76 5.14 -9.93
N PRO A 24 16.93 5.19 -10.57
CA PRO A 24 18.19 4.76 -9.97
C PRO A 24 18.70 5.67 -8.85
N GLU A 25 18.17 6.87 -8.71
CA GLU A 25 18.48 7.79 -7.62
C GLU A 25 17.92 7.39 -6.26
N TYR A 26 17.00 6.41 -6.24
CA TYR A 26 16.40 5.90 -5.01
C TYR A 26 16.99 4.54 -4.63
N GLU A 27 17.44 4.42 -3.40
CA GLU A 27 17.73 3.14 -2.76
C GLU A 27 16.47 2.68 -2.03
N VAL A 28 15.89 1.56 -2.44
CA VAL A 28 14.57 1.15 -2.00
C VAL A 28 14.61 -0.22 -1.33
N GLN A 29 13.85 -0.38 -0.26
CA GLN A 29 13.46 -1.66 0.29
C GLN A 29 11.94 -1.69 0.47
N VAL A 30 11.32 -2.86 0.39
CA VAL A 30 9.86 -3.02 0.47
C VAL A 30 9.51 -3.92 1.64
N LEU A 31 8.50 -3.50 2.44
CA LEU A 31 7.83 -4.31 3.45
C LEU A 31 6.36 -4.47 3.06
N THR A 32 5.90 -5.70 2.81
CA THR A 32 4.48 -6.02 2.67
C THR A 32 3.89 -6.43 4.01
N VAL A 33 2.75 -5.85 4.39
CA VAL A 33 2.09 -6.08 5.68
C VAL A 33 1.24 -7.35 5.65
N GLU A 34 0.44 -7.53 4.60
CA GLU A 34 -0.35 -8.74 4.37
C GLU A 34 0.57 -9.97 4.21
N ASN A 35 0.15 -11.12 4.75
CA ASN A 35 0.86 -12.40 4.62
C ASN A 35 -0.04 -13.48 4.01
N ASP A 36 -0.49 -13.29 2.77
CA ASP A 36 -1.03 -14.36 1.92
C ASP A 36 0.15 -15.06 1.24
N GLU A 37 0.44 -16.31 1.58
CA GLU A 37 1.61 -17.07 1.09
C GLU A 37 1.78 -17.00 -0.43
N LYS A 38 0.67 -17.09 -1.19
CA LYS A 38 0.71 -17.04 -2.65
C LYS A 38 1.11 -15.67 -3.14
N ARG A 39 0.52 -14.62 -2.58
CA ARG A 39 0.79 -13.22 -2.96
C ARG A 39 2.18 -12.78 -2.52
N VAL A 40 2.61 -13.15 -1.32
CA VAL A 40 3.98 -12.92 -0.82
C VAL A 40 5.01 -13.61 -1.72
N SER A 41 4.73 -14.83 -2.21
CA SER A 41 5.59 -15.53 -3.17
C SER A 41 5.67 -14.81 -4.53
N GLU A 42 4.60 -14.14 -4.96
CA GLU A 42 4.57 -13.34 -6.19
C GLU A 42 5.41 -12.06 -6.01
N ASP A 43 5.28 -11.36 -4.90
CA ASP A 43 6.12 -10.22 -4.51
C ASP A 43 7.61 -10.60 -4.44
N ALA A 44 7.94 -11.69 -3.75
CA ALA A 44 9.32 -12.14 -3.63
C ALA A 44 9.98 -12.35 -5.00
N LYS A 45 9.29 -12.99 -5.94
CA LYS A 45 9.79 -13.19 -7.31
C LYS A 45 9.96 -11.88 -8.09
N LEU A 46 9.02 -10.94 -7.92
CA LEU A 46 9.11 -9.63 -8.55
C LEU A 46 10.32 -8.85 -8.02
N PHE A 47 10.46 -8.76 -6.70
CA PHE A 47 11.52 -7.96 -6.10
C PHE A 47 12.91 -8.60 -6.24
N GLU A 48 12.99 -9.93 -6.28
CA GLU A 48 14.21 -10.65 -6.71
C GLU A 48 14.59 -10.28 -8.15
N PHE A 49 13.63 -10.29 -9.09
CA PHE A 49 13.85 -9.89 -10.48
C PHE A 49 14.30 -8.43 -10.61
N LEU A 50 13.77 -7.53 -9.77
CA LEU A 50 14.14 -6.11 -9.73
C LEU A 50 15.43 -5.84 -8.93
N ASN A 51 15.99 -6.84 -8.27
CA ASN A 51 17.12 -6.72 -7.34
C ASN A 51 16.85 -5.69 -6.22
N ILE A 52 15.63 -5.72 -5.68
CA ILE A 52 15.17 -4.87 -4.58
C ILE A 52 14.99 -5.74 -3.33
N PRO A 53 15.59 -5.39 -2.18
CA PRO A 53 15.35 -6.11 -0.93
C PRO A 53 13.87 -6.08 -0.53
N PHE A 54 13.32 -7.25 -0.25
CA PHE A 54 11.93 -7.47 0.06
C PHE A 54 11.76 -8.14 1.44
N HIS A 55 10.78 -7.69 2.18
CA HIS A 55 10.39 -8.19 3.49
C HIS A 55 8.87 -8.34 3.55
N HIS A 56 8.39 -9.23 4.42
CA HIS A 56 6.98 -9.31 4.80
C HIS A 56 6.87 -9.46 6.31
N LEU A 57 5.72 -9.07 6.88
CA LEU A 57 5.46 -9.33 8.29
C LEU A 57 5.17 -10.83 8.47
N GLU A 58 5.80 -11.43 9.49
CA GLU A 58 5.57 -12.82 9.88
C GLU A 58 4.32 -12.91 10.75
N LEU A 59 3.16 -12.56 10.16
CA LEU A 59 1.84 -12.66 10.78
C LEU A 59 0.97 -13.55 9.90
N ASP A 60 0.20 -14.44 10.51
CA ASP A 60 -0.82 -15.21 9.77
C ASP A 60 -2.06 -14.32 9.56
N PHE A 61 -1.95 -13.43 8.56
CA PHE A 61 -2.94 -12.42 8.29
C PHE A 61 -3.16 -12.24 6.78
N LYS A 62 -4.42 -12.36 6.37
CA LYS A 62 -4.88 -12.12 4.99
C LYS A 62 -6.01 -11.11 4.97
N ASP A 63 -5.88 -10.06 4.19
CA ASP A 63 -6.94 -9.05 4.05
C ASP A 63 -7.88 -9.34 2.88
N GLU A 64 -9.06 -9.83 3.19
CA GLU A 64 -10.19 -9.96 2.26
C GLU A 64 -11.31 -8.95 2.54
N SER A 65 -11.06 -7.96 3.42
CA SER A 65 -12.09 -7.03 3.90
C SER A 65 -12.67 -6.12 2.83
N TYR A 66 -11.89 -5.82 1.76
CA TYR A 66 -12.25 -4.80 0.77
C TYR A 66 -13.59 -5.02 0.08
N TYR A 67 -13.90 -6.25 -0.31
CA TYR A 67 -15.18 -6.54 -1.01
C TYR A 67 -16.40 -6.34 -0.12
N GLY A 68 -16.34 -6.79 1.12
CA GLY A 68 -17.39 -6.56 2.11
C GLY A 68 -17.56 -5.10 2.44
N TYR A 69 -16.46 -4.38 2.58
CA TYR A 69 -16.46 -2.96 2.85
C TYR A 69 -17.14 -2.13 1.75
N ASN A 70 -16.82 -2.38 0.50
CA ASN A 70 -17.44 -1.71 -0.64
C ASN A 70 -18.94 -1.91 -0.72
N LYS A 71 -19.44 -3.08 -0.28
CA LYS A 71 -20.87 -3.38 -0.21
C LYS A 71 -21.53 -2.63 0.95
N ALA A 72 -20.85 -2.54 2.09
CA ALA A 72 -21.36 -1.87 3.28
C ALA A 72 -21.38 -0.34 3.13
N TYR A 73 -20.37 0.22 2.45
CA TYR A 73 -20.17 1.68 2.31
C TYR A 73 -20.04 2.13 0.85
N PRO A 74 -21.11 1.99 0.02
CA PRO A 74 -21.03 2.27 -1.41
C PRO A 74 -20.80 3.75 -1.76
N LYS A 75 -21.09 4.68 -0.84
CA LYS A 75 -20.97 6.14 -1.05
C LYS A 75 -19.63 6.73 -0.64
N GLY A 76 -18.70 5.92 -0.13
CA GLY A 76 -17.40 6.39 0.34
C GLY A 76 -17.18 6.13 1.82
N ILE A 77 -15.98 6.40 2.26
CA ILE A 77 -15.41 5.98 3.53
C ILE A 77 -15.10 7.22 4.37
N THR A 78 -15.51 7.23 5.62
CA THR A 78 -14.88 8.05 6.65
C THR A 78 -13.86 7.22 7.42
N LEU A 79 -12.94 7.87 8.11
CA LEU A 79 -11.95 7.24 8.99
C LEU A 79 -12.61 6.35 10.04
N GLU A 80 -13.66 6.86 10.67
CA GLU A 80 -14.45 6.15 11.68
C GLU A 80 -15.06 4.87 11.12
N HIS A 81 -15.64 4.93 9.92
CA HIS A 81 -16.20 3.77 9.26
C HIS A 81 -15.15 2.71 8.93
N ALA A 82 -13.94 3.10 8.52
CA ALA A 82 -12.86 2.16 8.22
C ALA A 82 -12.45 1.37 9.48
N TYR A 83 -12.20 2.06 10.59
CA TYR A 83 -11.85 1.39 11.85
C TYR A 83 -12.96 0.51 12.40
N LYS A 84 -14.20 1.03 12.40
CA LYS A 84 -15.35 0.24 12.84
C LYS A 84 -15.46 -1.04 12.03
N TYR A 85 -15.38 -0.94 10.70
CA TYR A 85 -15.50 -2.08 9.81
C TYR A 85 -14.37 -3.09 10.02
N LEU A 86 -13.12 -2.63 10.14
CA LEU A 86 -11.98 -3.54 10.36
C LEU A 86 -12.07 -4.24 11.72
N ASN A 87 -12.51 -3.52 12.78
CA ASN A 87 -12.73 -4.12 14.09
C ASN A 87 -13.83 -5.20 14.05
N GLU A 88 -14.91 -4.97 13.29
CA GLU A 88 -15.97 -5.94 13.11
C GLU A 88 -15.52 -7.16 12.28
N TYR A 89 -14.60 -6.95 11.33
CA TYR A 89 -14.12 -7.97 10.40
C TYR A 89 -13.01 -8.85 11.00
N PHE A 90 -11.97 -8.24 11.58
CA PHE A 90 -10.78 -8.92 12.09
C PHE A 90 -10.78 -9.13 13.60
N GLY A 91 -11.54 -8.31 14.33
CA GLY A 91 -11.44 -8.21 15.77
C GLY A 91 -10.31 -7.29 16.22
N ARG A 92 -10.50 -6.71 17.42
CA ARG A 92 -9.57 -5.74 18.00
C ARG A 92 -8.21 -6.34 18.33
N GLU A 93 -8.17 -7.59 18.78
CA GLU A 93 -6.93 -8.27 19.15
C GLU A 93 -6.02 -8.45 17.95
N THR A 94 -6.56 -8.93 16.83
CA THR A 94 -5.80 -9.10 15.58
C THR A 94 -5.25 -7.76 15.07
N LEU A 95 -6.07 -6.69 15.07
CA LEU A 95 -5.60 -5.38 14.65
C LEU A 95 -4.49 -4.84 15.56
N SER A 96 -4.61 -5.03 16.88
CA SER A 96 -3.57 -4.63 17.83
C SER A 96 -2.27 -5.40 17.62
N GLU A 97 -2.34 -6.69 17.33
CA GLU A 97 -1.17 -7.50 17.01
C GLU A 97 -0.46 -7.03 15.74
N ILE A 98 -1.21 -6.70 14.69
CA ILE A 98 -0.65 -6.15 13.44
C ILE A 98 0.01 -4.79 13.72
N GLU A 99 -0.66 -3.92 14.48
CA GLU A 99 -0.16 -2.59 14.85
C GLU A 99 1.18 -2.69 15.58
N ASP A 100 1.23 -3.47 16.66
CA ASP A 100 2.43 -3.65 17.48
C ASP A 100 3.59 -4.26 16.67
N THR A 101 3.29 -5.29 15.88
CA THR A 101 4.30 -5.98 15.06
C THR A 101 4.86 -5.07 13.98
N LEU A 102 4.00 -4.30 13.30
CA LEU A 102 4.42 -3.36 12.26
C LEU A 102 5.32 -2.25 12.85
N ILE A 103 4.89 -1.63 13.94
CA ILE A 103 5.66 -0.57 14.61
C ILE A 103 7.03 -1.09 15.08
N GLU A 104 7.05 -2.27 15.72
CA GLU A 104 8.28 -2.86 16.21
C GLU A 104 9.24 -3.21 15.07
N TRP A 105 8.73 -3.81 13.99
CA TRP A 105 9.53 -4.18 12.84
C TRP A 105 10.15 -2.95 12.17
N VAL A 106 9.35 -1.92 11.89
CA VAL A 106 9.84 -0.67 11.26
C VAL A 106 10.85 0.03 12.15
N ARG A 107 10.62 0.08 13.48
CA ARG A 107 11.56 0.68 14.43
C ARG A 107 12.91 -0.06 14.44
N LYS A 108 12.90 -1.39 14.44
CA LYS A 108 14.12 -2.22 14.36
C LYS A 108 14.85 -1.98 13.03
N PHE A 109 14.09 -1.93 11.93
CA PHE A 109 14.64 -1.67 10.61
C PHE A 109 15.36 -0.32 10.54
N LEU A 110 14.70 0.77 10.92
CA LEU A 110 15.27 2.12 10.89
C LEU A 110 16.47 2.30 11.82
N LYS A 111 16.46 1.60 12.95
CA LYS A 111 17.62 1.58 13.87
C LYS A 111 18.85 0.96 13.21
N LYS A 112 18.68 -0.10 12.45
CA LYS A 112 19.75 -0.84 11.74
C LYS A 112 20.15 -0.15 10.44
N ASN A 113 19.20 0.43 9.71
CA ASN A 113 19.37 0.98 8.37
C ASN A 113 19.23 2.52 8.43
N LYS A 114 20.32 3.22 8.77
CA LYS A 114 20.28 4.68 8.88
C LYS A 114 20.07 5.38 7.54
N GLY A 115 19.32 6.48 7.56
CA GLY A 115 19.04 7.31 6.39
C GLY A 115 17.86 6.85 5.52
N TYR A 116 17.19 5.75 5.89
CA TYR A 116 15.91 5.39 5.27
C TYR A 116 14.79 6.26 5.84
N LYS A 117 13.90 6.69 4.94
CA LYS A 117 12.64 7.35 5.24
C LYS A 117 11.48 6.39 4.93
N ILE A 118 10.43 6.42 5.72
CA ILE A 118 9.23 5.63 5.46
C ILE A 118 8.48 6.27 4.29
N LEU A 119 8.07 5.45 3.32
CA LEU A 119 7.11 5.81 2.28
C LEU A 119 5.84 4.98 2.52
N ALA A 120 4.84 5.63 3.11
CA ALA A 120 3.61 5.00 3.60
C ALA A 120 2.44 5.16 2.61
N PRO A 121 1.40 4.32 2.68
CA PRO A 121 0.17 4.56 1.95
C PRO A 121 -0.50 5.85 2.45
N TRP A 122 -1.19 6.56 1.55
CA TRP A 122 -1.98 7.73 1.93
C TRP A 122 -3.29 7.35 2.65
N GLY A 123 -3.72 6.10 2.49
CA GLY A 123 -4.87 5.54 3.22
C GLY A 123 -6.22 5.94 2.62
N VAL A 124 -6.32 6.13 1.30
CA VAL A 124 -7.55 6.55 0.64
C VAL A 124 -8.23 5.40 -0.10
N GLY A 125 -9.51 5.20 0.17
CA GLY A 125 -10.36 4.30 -0.60
C GLY A 125 -10.24 2.81 -0.25
N HIS A 126 -9.36 2.44 0.67
CA HIS A 126 -9.23 1.07 1.18
C HIS A 126 -9.08 1.09 2.71
N PRO A 127 -9.91 0.36 3.48
CA PRO A 127 -9.89 0.42 4.93
C PRO A 127 -8.54 -0.02 5.53
N PHE A 128 -7.94 -1.08 5.00
CA PHE A 128 -6.67 -1.58 5.52
C PHE A 128 -5.49 -0.65 5.21
N HIS A 129 -5.45 0.01 4.04
CA HIS A 129 -4.44 1.03 3.75
C HIS A 129 -4.52 2.18 4.76
N PHE A 130 -5.75 2.58 5.07
CA PHE A 130 -5.98 3.58 6.08
C PHE A 130 -5.46 3.16 7.46
N PHE A 131 -5.77 1.93 7.89
CA PHE A 131 -5.28 1.36 9.14
C PHE A 131 -3.74 1.35 9.20
N VAL A 132 -3.07 0.88 8.15
CA VAL A 132 -1.59 0.86 8.06
C VAL A 132 -1.02 2.27 8.17
N ARG A 133 -1.63 3.28 7.52
CA ARG A 133 -1.21 4.67 7.66
C ARG A 133 -1.30 5.16 9.10
N GLU A 134 -2.46 5.01 9.75
CA GLU A 134 -2.68 5.47 11.12
C GLU A 134 -1.73 4.79 12.11
N THR A 135 -1.54 3.49 11.94
CA THR A 135 -0.54 2.73 12.71
C THR A 135 0.85 3.35 12.59
N LEU A 136 1.29 3.65 11.37
CA LEU A 136 2.61 4.25 11.17
C LEU A 136 2.67 5.67 11.74
N GLN A 137 1.62 6.47 11.60
CA GLN A 137 1.56 7.84 12.15
C GLN A 137 1.60 7.86 13.68
N SER A 138 1.09 6.83 14.35
CA SER A 138 1.17 6.72 15.81
C SER A 138 2.60 6.51 16.31
N GLY A 139 3.46 5.92 15.49
CA GLY A 139 4.83 5.54 15.85
C GLY A 139 5.94 6.42 15.24
N PHE A 140 5.65 7.16 14.16
CA PHE A 140 6.65 7.88 13.38
C PHE A 140 6.10 9.21 12.86
N SER A 141 6.90 10.28 12.96
CA SER A 141 6.52 11.64 12.54
C SER A 141 7.11 12.08 11.21
N ASP A 142 8.21 11.46 10.77
CA ASP A 142 8.90 11.81 9.52
C ASP A 142 8.67 10.73 8.47
N MET A 143 7.63 10.93 7.67
CA MET A 143 7.23 9.99 6.61
C MET A 143 6.82 10.75 5.37
N ASP A 144 7.05 10.13 4.19
CA ASP A 144 6.43 10.52 2.94
C ASP A 144 5.29 9.56 2.63
N TYR A 145 4.41 9.96 1.69
CA TYR A 145 3.22 9.18 1.39
C TYR A 145 3.08 8.98 -0.11
N TYR A 146 2.61 7.80 -0.50
CA TYR A 146 2.22 7.51 -1.87
C TYR A 146 0.70 7.44 -2.01
N ARG A 147 0.23 7.81 -3.18
CA ARG A 147 -1.19 7.76 -3.53
C ARG A 147 -1.54 6.39 -4.11
N GLU A 148 -2.54 5.73 -3.54
CA GLU A 148 -2.91 4.38 -3.91
C GLU A 148 -3.66 4.31 -5.24
N PHE A 149 -3.17 3.47 -6.15
CA PHE A 149 -3.85 3.11 -7.38
C PHE A 149 -4.52 1.73 -7.19
N PRO A 150 -5.76 1.52 -7.66
CA PRO A 150 -6.70 2.50 -8.24
C PRO A 150 -7.59 3.19 -7.21
N HIS A 151 -7.42 2.90 -5.91
CA HIS A 151 -8.37 3.24 -4.85
C HIS A 151 -8.63 4.75 -4.74
N SER A 152 -7.59 5.56 -4.71
CA SER A 152 -7.69 7.02 -4.59
C SER A 152 -8.20 7.71 -5.88
N TYR A 153 -8.28 7.00 -6.99
CA TYR A 153 -8.79 7.52 -8.28
C TYR A 153 -10.26 7.20 -8.50
N LYS A 154 -10.88 6.34 -7.69
CA LYS A 154 -12.30 6.01 -7.80
C LYS A 154 -13.16 7.21 -7.40
N ARG A 155 -14.26 7.46 -8.14
CA ARG A 155 -15.17 8.60 -7.90
C ARG A 155 -15.63 8.70 -6.44
N ARG A 156 -15.90 7.57 -5.78
CA ARG A 156 -16.31 7.51 -4.38
C ARG A 156 -15.23 7.97 -3.39
N SER A 157 -13.96 7.91 -3.76
CA SER A 157 -12.84 8.31 -2.92
C SER A 157 -12.47 9.79 -3.10
N GLN A 158 -13.06 10.51 -4.06
CA GLN A 158 -12.66 11.89 -4.37
C GLN A 158 -12.94 12.86 -3.21
N ALA A 159 -14.06 12.71 -2.50
CA ALA A 159 -14.34 13.55 -1.34
C ALA A 159 -13.26 13.39 -0.25
N GLN A 160 -12.82 12.17 0.00
CA GLN A 160 -11.75 11.85 0.95
C GLN A 160 -10.39 12.38 0.47
N VAL A 161 -10.10 12.27 -0.84
CA VAL A 161 -8.92 12.87 -1.45
C VAL A 161 -8.89 14.38 -1.26
N GLU A 162 -10.01 15.07 -1.52
CA GLU A 162 -10.09 16.53 -1.39
C GLU A 162 -10.01 16.99 0.07
N GLU A 163 -10.57 16.24 1.00
CA GLU A 163 -10.46 16.51 2.43
C GLU A 163 -8.99 16.41 2.88
N GLN A 164 -8.33 15.34 2.52
CA GLN A 164 -6.93 15.09 2.92
C GLN A 164 -5.92 16.01 2.23
N LYS A 165 -6.19 16.48 1.01
CA LYS A 165 -5.32 17.43 0.32
C LYS A 165 -5.15 18.76 1.07
N LYS A 166 -6.08 19.14 1.92
CA LYS A 166 -5.99 20.38 2.69
C LYS A 166 -4.84 20.35 3.71
N ASP A 167 -4.48 19.16 4.16
CA ASP A 167 -3.47 18.94 5.20
C ASP A 167 -2.13 18.46 4.64
N TRP A 168 -2.05 18.24 3.32
CA TRP A 168 -0.92 17.54 2.69
C TRP A 168 -0.37 18.31 1.49
N TYR A 169 0.92 18.60 1.53
CA TYR A 169 1.63 19.18 0.40
C TYR A 169 2.06 18.10 -0.59
N LEU A 170 1.51 18.13 -1.81
CA LEU A 170 1.96 17.26 -2.92
C LEU A 170 3.20 17.88 -3.57
N GLU A 171 4.37 17.50 -3.10
CA GLU A 171 5.65 18.02 -3.61
C GLU A 171 5.96 17.58 -5.05
N ARG A 172 5.48 16.42 -5.45
CA ARG A 172 5.70 15.85 -6.79
C ARG A 172 4.57 14.91 -7.20
N SER A 173 3.87 15.22 -8.25
CA SER A 173 3.05 14.25 -8.97
C SER A 173 3.82 13.78 -10.21
N VAL A 174 4.26 12.52 -10.22
CA VAL A 174 4.77 11.89 -11.44
C VAL A 174 3.57 11.37 -12.23
N PRO A 175 3.45 11.66 -13.55
CA PRO A 175 2.38 11.13 -14.35
C PRO A 175 2.35 9.60 -14.28
N VAL A 176 1.17 9.05 -13.98
CA VAL A 176 0.95 7.58 -13.90
C VAL A 176 1.30 6.88 -15.22
N GLU A 177 1.27 7.63 -16.32
CA GLU A 177 1.50 7.15 -17.69
C GLU A 177 2.96 6.80 -17.98
N GLU A 178 3.93 7.45 -17.31
CA GLU A 178 5.35 7.33 -17.63
C GLU A 178 5.91 5.91 -17.41
N PHE A 179 5.30 5.12 -16.51
CA PHE A 179 5.69 3.74 -16.21
C PHE A 179 4.59 2.71 -16.48
N SER A 180 3.50 3.11 -17.13
CA SER A 180 2.32 2.25 -17.29
C SER A 180 2.65 0.93 -17.98
N ASP A 181 3.39 0.96 -19.07
CA ASP A 181 3.70 -0.23 -19.87
C ASP A 181 4.61 -1.22 -19.14
N ILE A 182 5.64 -0.72 -18.46
CA ILE A 182 6.56 -1.56 -17.68
C ILE A 182 5.83 -2.17 -16.50
N LYS A 183 5.10 -1.35 -15.76
CA LYS A 183 4.29 -1.78 -14.61
C LYS A 183 3.33 -2.90 -14.98
N TRP A 184 2.55 -2.73 -16.06
CA TRP A 184 1.58 -3.73 -16.49
C TRP A 184 2.23 -5.02 -17.01
N LYS A 185 3.36 -4.94 -17.69
CA LYS A 185 4.13 -6.11 -18.10
C LYS A 185 4.63 -6.90 -16.89
N LEU A 186 5.17 -6.23 -15.87
CA LEU A 186 5.61 -6.87 -14.64
C LEU A 186 4.44 -7.46 -13.86
N ALA A 187 3.35 -6.71 -13.71
CA ALA A 187 2.15 -7.19 -13.04
C ALA A 187 1.59 -8.46 -13.70
N SER A 188 1.46 -8.47 -15.03
CA SER A 188 0.98 -9.64 -15.77
C SER A 188 1.92 -10.85 -15.67
N LYS A 189 3.22 -10.61 -15.50
CA LYS A 189 4.21 -11.66 -15.37
C LYS A 189 4.22 -12.28 -13.98
N PHE A 190 4.15 -11.48 -12.93
CA PHE A 190 4.41 -11.90 -11.56
C PHE A 190 3.13 -12.09 -10.73
N TYR A 191 2.10 -11.25 -10.90
CA TYR A 191 0.85 -11.31 -10.11
C TYR A 191 -0.26 -12.12 -10.80
N ARG A 192 0.01 -13.39 -11.05
CA ARG A 192 -0.95 -14.29 -11.72
C ARG A 192 -2.20 -14.56 -10.87
N SER A 193 -2.07 -14.53 -9.55
CA SER A 193 -3.21 -14.69 -8.64
C SER A 193 -4.25 -13.59 -8.78
N GLN A 194 -3.82 -12.43 -9.28
CA GLN A 194 -4.63 -11.22 -9.39
C GLN A 194 -5.03 -10.88 -10.83
N SER A 195 -4.87 -11.80 -11.77
CA SER A 195 -5.12 -11.56 -13.20
C SER A 195 -6.50 -10.95 -13.50
N GLY A 196 -7.55 -11.36 -12.79
CA GLY A 196 -8.89 -10.79 -12.94
C GLY A 196 -9.00 -9.31 -12.54
N LEU A 197 -8.27 -8.89 -11.49
CA LEU A 197 -8.22 -7.50 -11.04
C LEU A 197 -7.40 -6.64 -12.02
N LEU A 198 -6.30 -7.17 -12.54
CA LEU A 198 -5.43 -6.47 -13.49
C LEU A 198 -6.17 -6.08 -14.77
N PHE A 199 -7.01 -6.95 -15.32
CA PHE A 199 -7.84 -6.62 -16.49
C PHE A 199 -8.88 -5.54 -16.20
N TYR A 200 -9.48 -5.57 -15.03
CA TYR A 200 -10.45 -4.55 -14.61
C TYR A 200 -9.76 -3.18 -14.46
N GLU A 201 -8.59 -3.13 -13.88
CA GLU A 201 -7.85 -1.91 -13.61
C GLU A 201 -7.24 -1.28 -14.86
N GLN A 202 -6.78 -2.07 -15.83
CA GLN A 202 -6.39 -1.55 -17.16
C GLN A 202 -7.51 -0.76 -17.84
N GLY A 203 -8.78 -1.11 -17.60
CA GLY A 203 -9.95 -0.38 -18.10
C GLY A 203 -10.12 1.04 -17.54
N TYR A 204 -9.53 1.35 -16.37
CA TYR A 204 -9.57 2.69 -15.79
C TYR A 204 -8.57 3.68 -16.42
N ILE A 205 -7.47 3.19 -16.98
CA ILE A 205 -6.44 4.03 -17.59
C ILE A 205 -6.82 4.45 -19.01
N LYS A 206 -7.67 3.67 -19.69
CA LYS A 206 -8.10 3.94 -21.07
C LYS A 206 -9.31 4.87 -21.23
N LYS A 207 -9.84 5.39 -20.13
CA LYS A 207 -10.94 6.37 -20.10
C LYS A 207 -10.49 7.69 -19.52
#